data_b5ae9eee9d7d12c55c51f7828de34a1b
#
_entry.id   b5ae9eee9d7d12c55c51f7828de34a1b
#
_cell.length_a   1.000
_cell.length_b   1.000
_cell.length_c   1.000
_cell.angle_alpha   90.00
_cell.angle_beta   90.00
_cell.angle_gamma   90.00
#
_symmetry.space_group_name_H-M   'P 1'
#
loop_
_entity.id
_entity.type
_entity.pdbx_description
1 polymer ?
#
loop_
_entity_poly.entity_id
_entity_poly.type
_entity_poly.pdbx_seq_one_letter_code
_entity_poly.pdbx_strand_id
1 'polypeptide(L)'
;GVDVRGLDDAARSKLRNQKLGFIFQGFNLIPDLNLFDNVDVPLRYRGFGAVERKKRIEDALAQVGLASRSKHYPAELSGGQQQRVAIARALAGSPRVLLADEPTGNLDSQMARGVMELLEEINAAGTTILMVTHDPELAARAHRNVHIIDGQVSDLTHETARSLAQAAAQATA
;
A
#
# COMPACT_ATOMS: atom_id res chain seq x y z
N GLY A 1 -7.74 -20.89 -9.67
CA GLY A 1 -8.38 -19.81 -8.91
C GLY A 1 -9.57 -20.32 -8.11
N VAL A 2 -9.98 -19.59 -7.08
CA VAL A 2 -11.20 -19.89 -6.31
C VAL A 2 -12.27 -18.87 -6.71
N ASP A 3 -13.49 -19.35 -7.07
CA ASP A 3 -14.61 -18.46 -7.32
C ASP A 3 -15.09 -17.85 -6.00
N VAL A 4 -14.95 -16.53 -5.87
CA VAL A 4 -15.28 -15.81 -4.64
C VAL A 4 -16.80 -15.55 -4.49
N ARG A 5 -17.59 -15.73 -5.55
CA ARG A 5 -19.04 -15.45 -5.53
C ARG A 5 -19.81 -16.43 -4.64
N GLY A 6 -19.34 -17.68 -4.57
CA GLY A 6 -19.94 -18.72 -3.75
C GLY A 6 -19.47 -18.79 -2.30
N LEU A 7 -18.55 -17.89 -1.88
CA LEU A 7 -18.04 -17.88 -0.51
C LEU A 7 -18.98 -17.13 0.43
N ASP A 8 -19.14 -17.65 1.64
CA ASP A 8 -19.77 -16.91 2.73
C ASP A 8 -18.88 -15.74 3.23
N ASP A 9 -19.39 -14.90 4.11
CA ASP A 9 -18.67 -13.72 4.59
C ASP A 9 -17.42 -14.07 5.40
N ALA A 10 -17.44 -15.17 6.14
CA ALA A 10 -16.29 -15.63 6.93
C ALA A 10 -15.16 -16.11 6.01
N ALA A 11 -15.48 -16.91 4.99
CA ALA A 11 -14.53 -17.39 4.00
C ALA A 11 -13.96 -16.23 3.14
N ARG A 12 -14.81 -15.27 2.73
CA ARG A 12 -14.37 -14.05 2.03
C ARG A 12 -13.41 -13.22 2.89
N SER A 13 -13.74 -13.00 4.17
CA SER A 13 -12.89 -12.25 5.10
C SER A 13 -11.55 -12.94 5.32
N LYS A 14 -11.53 -14.26 5.44
CA LYS A 14 -10.31 -15.06 5.55
C LYS A 14 -9.46 -14.96 4.28
N LEU A 15 -10.07 -15.11 3.11
CA LEU A 15 -9.37 -14.99 1.83
C LEU A 15 -8.78 -13.59 1.64
N ARG A 16 -9.57 -12.53 1.92
CA ARG A 16 -9.11 -11.14 1.87
C ARG A 16 -7.91 -10.92 2.77
N ASN A 17 -7.99 -11.31 4.04
CA ASN A 17 -6.90 -11.18 4.99
C ASN A 17 -5.63 -11.93 4.52
N GLN A 18 -5.77 -13.13 3.92
CA GLN A 18 -4.62 -13.93 3.48
C GLN A 18 -3.97 -13.44 2.18
N LYS A 19 -4.73 -12.87 1.25
CA LYS A 19 -4.26 -12.61 -0.13
C LYS A 19 -4.08 -11.13 -0.43
N LEU A 20 -4.77 -10.25 0.28
CA LEU A 20 -4.75 -8.82 0.02
C LEU A 20 -4.08 -8.06 1.17
N GLY A 21 -3.30 -7.05 0.82
CA GLY A 21 -2.87 -6.00 1.72
C GLY A 21 -3.53 -4.68 1.31
N PHE A 22 -3.85 -3.84 2.27
CA PHE A 22 -4.51 -2.56 2.03
C PHE A 22 -3.65 -1.41 2.52
N ILE A 23 -3.49 -0.40 1.67
CA ILE A 23 -2.81 0.87 1.96
C ILE A 23 -3.83 1.97 1.68
N PHE A 24 -4.07 2.84 2.65
CA PHE A 24 -5.06 3.91 2.57
C PHE A 24 -4.40 5.27 2.63
N GLN A 25 -5.04 6.27 2.06
CA GLN A 25 -4.61 7.67 2.11
C GLN A 25 -4.43 8.18 3.55
N GLY A 26 -5.35 7.83 4.45
CA GLY A 26 -5.36 8.26 5.85
C GLY A 26 -4.49 7.43 6.79
N PHE A 27 -3.54 6.60 6.29
CA PHE A 27 -2.67 5.67 7.02
C PHE A 27 -3.43 4.63 7.85
N ASN A 28 -4.51 4.99 8.52
CA ASN A 28 -5.36 4.15 9.38
C ASN A 28 -4.54 3.36 10.43
N LEU A 29 -3.54 4.01 11.01
CA LEU A 29 -2.82 3.48 12.16
C LEU A 29 -3.65 3.66 13.42
N ILE A 30 -3.53 2.72 14.35
CA ILE A 30 -4.17 2.79 15.67
C ILE A 30 -3.27 3.65 16.55
N PRO A 31 -3.74 4.85 17.01
CA PRO A 31 -2.87 5.83 17.68
C PRO A 31 -2.27 5.31 19.00
N ASP A 32 -3.04 4.49 19.73
CA ASP A 32 -2.66 3.95 21.04
C ASP A 32 -1.76 2.71 20.97
N LEU A 33 -1.42 2.26 19.77
CA LEU A 33 -0.50 1.16 19.54
C LEU A 33 0.83 1.68 18.97
N ASN A 34 1.95 1.13 19.44
CA ASN A 34 3.25 1.37 18.84
C ASN A 34 3.33 0.76 17.42
N LEU A 35 4.43 0.98 16.69
CA LEU A 35 4.55 0.51 15.31
C LEU A 35 4.56 -1.01 15.20
N PHE A 36 5.23 -1.69 16.14
CA PHE A 36 5.24 -3.15 16.19
C PHE A 36 3.83 -3.72 16.33
N ASP A 37 3.05 -3.19 17.26
CA ASP A 37 1.68 -3.66 17.50
C ASP A 37 0.73 -3.30 16.36
N ASN A 38 0.88 -2.13 15.72
CA ASN A 38 0.12 -1.78 14.51
C ASN A 38 0.33 -2.79 13.37
N VAL A 39 1.57 -3.25 13.18
CA VAL A 39 1.91 -4.25 12.16
C VAL A 39 1.45 -5.66 12.58
N ASP A 40 1.40 -5.97 13.89
CA ASP A 40 0.95 -7.25 14.41
C ASP A 40 -0.56 -7.51 14.24
N VAL A 41 -1.38 -6.45 14.25
CA VAL A 41 -2.85 -6.57 14.18
C VAL A 41 -3.33 -7.56 13.11
N PRO A 42 -3.01 -7.41 11.80
CA PRO A 42 -3.49 -8.35 10.78
C PRO A 42 -2.92 -9.76 10.93
N LEU A 43 -1.74 -9.93 11.54
CA LEU A 43 -1.10 -11.23 11.72
C LEU A 43 -1.79 -12.07 12.80
N ARG A 44 -2.32 -11.43 13.86
CA ARG A 44 -3.14 -12.10 14.89
C ARG A 44 -4.34 -12.80 14.27
N TYR A 45 -5.02 -12.15 13.35
CA TYR A 45 -6.19 -12.72 12.65
C TYR A 45 -5.82 -13.85 11.66
N ARG A 46 -4.54 -13.99 11.31
CA ARG A 46 -4.06 -15.08 10.44
C ARG A 46 -3.70 -16.34 11.21
N GLY A 47 -3.66 -16.30 12.54
CA GLY A 47 -3.34 -17.43 13.38
C GLY A 47 -1.84 -17.81 13.43
N PHE A 48 -0.95 -16.87 13.05
CA PHE A 48 0.50 -17.10 13.20
C PHE A 48 0.90 -17.14 14.68
N GLY A 49 1.82 -18.07 15.01
CA GLY A 49 2.42 -18.15 16.35
C GLY A 49 3.25 -16.89 16.69
N ALA A 50 3.46 -16.64 17.98
CA ALA A 50 4.12 -15.41 18.45
C ALA A 50 5.53 -15.22 17.86
N VAL A 51 6.32 -16.27 17.74
CA VAL A 51 7.69 -16.21 17.19
C VAL A 51 7.66 -15.83 15.70
N GLU A 52 6.76 -16.44 14.93
CA GLU A 52 6.61 -16.12 13.50
C GLU A 52 6.10 -14.70 13.29
N ARG A 53 5.10 -14.24 14.08
CA ARG A 53 4.61 -12.87 14.01
C ARG A 53 5.74 -11.88 14.25
N LYS A 54 6.51 -12.08 15.34
CA LYS A 54 7.64 -11.21 15.67
C LYS A 54 8.61 -11.07 14.48
N LYS A 55 9.03 -12.19 13.90
CA LYS A 55 9.92 -12.18 12.73
C LYS A 55 9.33 -11.42 11.56
N ARG A 56 8.07 -11.69 11.19
CA ARG A 56 7.39 -11.02 10.09
C ARG A 56 7.26 -9.51 10.28
N ILE A 57 7.01 -9.06 11.52
CA ILE A 57 6.92 -7.64 11.86
C ILE A 57 8.30 -6.98 11.73
N GLU A 58 9.34 -7.60 12.29
CA GLU A 58 10.72 -7.10 12.20
C GLU A 58 11.18 -6.99 10.74
N ASP A 59 10.93 -8.02 9.92
CA ASP A 59 11.24 -8.03 8.49
C ASP A 59 10.48 -6.92 7.75
N ALA A 60 9.18 -6.76 8.00
CA ALA A 60 8.36 -5.73 7.35
C ALA A 60 8.77 -4.31 7.75
N LEU A 61 9.08 -4.06 9.03
CA LEU A 61 9.58 -2.76 9.49
C LEU A 61 10.98 -2.46 8.94
N ALA A 62 11.83 -3.47 8.80
CA ALA A 62 13.14 -3.31 8.16
C ALA A 62 13.00 -2.94 6.68
N GLN A 63 12.10 -3.60 5.94
CA GLN A 63 11.84 -3.34 4.52
C GLN A 63 11.41 -1.88 4.25
N VAL A 64 10.69 -1.26 5.19
CA VAL A 64 10.27 0.14 5.07
C VAL A 64 11.22 1.14 5.75
N GLY A 65 12.38 0.67 6.28
CA GLY A 65 13.40 1.50 6.91
C GLY A 65 13.05 1.99 8.32
N LEU A 66 12.17 1.29 9.05
CA LEU A 66 11.69 1.69 10.38
C LEU A 66 11.98 0.67 11.50
N ALA A 67 12.88 -0.27 11.29
CA ALA A 67 13.23 -1.30 12.27
C ALA A 67 13.62 -0.73 13.64
N SER A 68 14.43 0.34 13.69
CA SER A 68 14.88 0.99 14.92
C SER A 68 13.77 1.75 15.66
N ARG A 69 12.61 1.97 15.02
CA ARG A 69 11.49 2.73 15.58
C ARG A 69 10.28 1.87 15.96
N SER A 70 10.46 0.55 16.05
CA SER A 70 9.35 -0.40 16.31
C SER A 70 8.52 -0.08 17.56
N LYS A 71 9.12 0.58 18.57
CA LYS A 71 8.45 0.96 19.83
C LYS A 71 7.86 2.37 19.82
N HIS A 72 8.07 3.16 18.76
CA HIS A 72 7.48 4.50 18.64
C HIS A 72 5.98 4.41 18.37
N TYR A 73 5.26 5.48 18.65
CA TYR A 73 3.84 5.64 18.37
C TYR A 73 3.63 6.48 17.11
N PRO A 74 2.47 6.35 16.44
CA PRO A 74 2.18 7.12 15.23
C PRO A 74 2.38 8.64 15.37
N ALA A 75 2.02 9.21 16.52
CA ALA A 75 2.16 10.64 16.79
C ALA A 75 3.61 11.14 16.80
N GLU A 76 4.59 10.25 16.94
CA GLU A 76 6.04 10.58 16.94
C GLU A 76 6.64 10.54 15.52
N LEU A 77 5.83 10.30 14.49
CA LEU A 77 6.28 10.10 13.12
C LEU A 77 5.79 11.19 12.16
N SER A 78 6.60 11.49 11.14
CA SER A 78 6.14 12.28 9.99
C SER A 78 5.08 11.50 9.19
N GLY A 79 4.26 12.20 8.39
CA GLY A 79 3.26 11.57 7.52
C GLY A 79 3.84 10.48 6.61
N GLY A 80 4.99 10.73 5.99
CA GLY A 80 5.67 9.74 5.16
C GLY A 80 6.14 8.52 5.95
N GLN A 81 6.56 8.68 7.21
CA GLN A 81 6.89 7.55 8.08
C GLN A 81 5.64 6.78 8.50
N GLN A 82 4.53 7.45 8.80
CA GLN A 82 3.25 6.79 9.10
C GLN A 82 2.78 5.97 7.90
N GLN A 83 2.90 6.49 6.67
CA GLN A 83 2.56 5.74 5.47
C GLN A 83 3.46 4.51 5.28
N ARG A 84 4.75 4.63 5.55
CA ARG A 84 5.66 3.47 5.53
C ARG A 84 5.26 2.40 6.54
N VAL A 85 4.77 2.77 7.73
CA VAL A 85 4.20 1.79 8.70
C VAL A 85 2.93 1.14 8.16
N ALA A 86 2.04 1.89 7.52
CA ALA A 86 0.83 1.34 6.88
C ALA A 86 1.20 0.33 5.77
N ILE A 87 2.26 0.62 5.00
CA ILE A 87 2.81 -0.30 4.01
C ILE A 87 3.39 -1.56 4.69
N ALA A 88 4.19 -1.42 5.74
CA ALA A 88 4.72 -2.56 6.51
C ALA A 88 3.61 -3.46 7.05
N ARG A 89 2.54 -2.85 7.60
CA ARG A 89 1.35 -3.58 8.07
C ARG A 89 0.69 -4.38 6.96
N ALA A 90 0.59 -3.81 5.77
CA ALA A 90 0.02 -4.49 4.61
C ALA A 90 0.90 -5.66 4.13
N LEU A 91 2.24 -5.50 4.18
CA LEU A 91 3.23 -6.47 3.70
C LEU A 91 3.46 -7.63 4.67
N ALA A 92 3.38 -7.42 5.99
CA ALA A 92 3.76 -8.39 7.02
C ALA A 92 3.10 -9.76 6.84
N GLY A 93 1.91 -9.79 6.25
CA GLY A 93 1.20 -11.02 5.91
C GLY A 93 1.64 -11.67 4.59
N SER A 94 2.61 -11.14 3.86
CA SER A 94 3.02 -11.59 2.53
C SER A 94 1.82 -11.72 1.57
N PRO A 95 1.09 -10.63 1.30
CA PRO A 95 -0.06 -10.65 0.41
C PRO A 95 0.39 -10.90 -1.04
N ARG A 96 -0.52 -11.42 -1.88
CA ARG A 96 -0.28 -11.54 -3.32
C ARG A 96 -0.54 -10.22 -4.06
N VAL A 97 -1.43 -9.41 -3.52
CA VAL A 97 -1.84 -8.13 -4.11
C VAL A 97 -1.91 -7.07 -3.02
N LEU A 98 -1.31 -5.93 -3.27
CA LEU A 98 -1.53 -4.70 -2.51
C LEU A 98 -2.56 -3.83 -3.23
N LEU A 99 -3.58 -3.39 -2.50
CA LEU A 99 -4.54 -2.40 -2.95
C LEU A 99 -4.18 -1.08 -2.28
N ALA A 100 -3.76 -0.10 -3.05
CA ALA A 100 -3.32 1.20 -2.57
C ALA A 100 -4.30 2.28 -3.06
N ASP A 101 -5.02 2.89 -2.12
CA ASP A 101 -5.99 3.94 -2.37
C ASP A 101 -5.36 5.28 -1.99
N GLU A 102 -5.02 6.10 -3.00
CA GLU A 102 -4.35 7.40 -2.86
C GLU A 102 -3.16 7.35 -1.88
N PRO A 103 -2.18 6.45 -2.07
CA PRO A 103 -1.16 6.16 -1.04
C PRO A 103 -0.25 7.34 -0.70
N THR A 104 -0.30 8.41 -1.48
CA THR A 104 0.52 9.62 -1.31
C THR A 104 -0.30 10.90 -1.13
N GLY A 105 -1.64 10.81 -1.14
CA GLY A 105 -2.53 11.96 -1.18
C GLY A 105 -2.45 12.92 0.04
N ASN A 106 -1.90 12.46 1.17
CA ASN A 106 -1.69 13.27 2.38
C ASN A 106 -0.21 13.63 2.62
N LEU A 107 0.65 13.50 1.62
CA LEU A 107 2.08 13.70 1.72
C LEU A 107 2.54 14.89 0.88
N ASP A 108 3.60 15.58 1.32
CA ASP A 108 4.32 16.51 0.46
C ASP A 108 5.04 15.76 -0.68
N SER A 109 5.45 16.50 -1.70
CA SER A 109 6.05 15.94 -2.92
C SER A 109 7.32 15.12 -2.66
N GLN A 110 8.12 15.47 -1.64
CA GLN A 110 9.33 14.74 -1.32
C GLN A 110 9.01 13.40 -0.64
N MET A 111 8.08 13.41 0.32
CA MET A 111 7.63 12.20 1.00
C MET A 111 6.88 11.28 0.04
N ALA A 112 6.05 11.84 -0.85
CA ALA A 112 5.33 11.12 -1.89
C ALA A 112 6.28 10.33 -2.79
N ARG A 113 7.36 10.97 -3.28
CA ARG A 113 8.38 10.27 -4.08
C ARG A 113 8.99 9.09 -3.36
N GLY A 114 9.41 9.27 -2.10
CA GLY A 114 10.01 8.17 -1.31
C GLY A 114 9.05 7.02 -0.99
N VAL A 115 7.73 7.28 -0.93
CA VAL A 115 6.70 6.23 -0.80
C VAL A 115 6.51 5.51 -2.14
N MET A 116 6.51 6.22 -3.26
CA MET A 116 6.38 5.60 -4.58
C MET A 116 7.59 4.71 -4.92
N GLU A 117 8.82 5.18 -4.65
CA GLU A 117 10.03 4.38 -4.81
C GLU A 117 9.95 3.07 -4.02
N LEU A 118 9.51 3.13 -2.76
CA LEU A 118 9.27 1.93 -1.95
C LEU A 118 8.23 0.99 -2.56
N LEU A 119 7.13 1.50 -3.10
CA LEU A 119 6.11 0.69 -3.76
C LEU A 119 6.65 0.03 -5.04
N GLU A 120 7.47 0.72 -5.81
CA GLU A 120 8.14 0.16 -6.99
C GLU A 120 9.13 -0.96 -6.62
N GLU A 121 9.92 -0.79 -5.55
CA GLU A 121 10.80 -1.85 -5.02
C GLU A 121 10.01 -3.09 -4.61
N ILE A 122 8.87 -2.91 -3.92
CA ILE A 122 7.98 -3.99 -3.52
C ILE A 122 7.38 -4.70 -4.75
N ASN A 123 7.00 -3.94 -5.78
CA ASN A 123 6.50 -4.51 -7.03
C ASN A 123 7.59 -5.28 -7.77
N ALA A 124 8.80 -4.74 -7.87
CA ALA A 124 9.95 -5.40 -8.48
C ALA A 124 10.33 -6.71 -7.75
N ALA A 125 10.09 -6.79 -6.43
CA ALA A 125 10.24 -8.02 -5.65
C ALA A 125 9.11 -9.05 -5.88
N GLY A 126 8.13 -8.78 -6.76
CA GLY A 126 7.11 -9.72 -7.21
C GLY A 126 5.73 -9.56 -6.60
N THR A 127 5.49 -8.53 -5.77
CA THR A 127 4.14 -8.24 -5.25
C THR A 127 3.35 -7.43 -6.29
N THR A 128 2.17 -7.91 -6.69
CA THR A 128 1.27 -7.13 -7.56
C THR A 128 0.69 -5.95 -6.80
N ILE A 129 0.74 -4.74 -7.38
CA ILE A 129 0.14 -3.54 -6.79
C ILE A 129 -0.95 -3.01 -7.72
N LEU A 130 -2.14 -2.81 -7.17
CA LEU A 130 -3.22 -2.05 -7.79
C LEU A 130 -3.35 -0.73 -7.03
N MET A 131 -3.02 0.38 -7.69
CA MET A 131 -3.08 1.71 -7.11
C MET A 131 -4.22 2.52 -7.74
N VAL A 132 -4.99 3.21 -6.92
CA VAL A 132 -5.92 4.25 -7.34
C VAL A 132 -5.28 5.58 -7.02
N THR A 133 -5.21 6.47 -8.02
CA THR A 133 -4.72 7.85 -7.83
C THR A 133 -5.34 8.77 -8.87
N HIS A 134 -5.52 10.02 -8.50
CA HIS A 134 -5.89 11.11 -9.41
C HIS A 134 -4.66 11.91 -9.89
N ASP A 135 -3.47 11.59 -9.40
CA ASP A 135 -2.21 12.22 -9.81
C ASP A 135 -1.67 11.55 -11.09
N PRO A 136 -1.64 12.27 -12.23
CA PRO A 136 -1.20 11.71 -13.50
C PRO A 136 0.30 11.40 -13.53
N GLU A 137 1.15 12.08 -12.75
CA GLU A 137 2.58 11.79 -12.67
C GLU A 137 2.82 10.45 -11.99
N LEU A 138 2.08 10.19 -10.91
CA LEU A 138 2.14 8.91 -10.21
C LEU A 138 1.55 7.77 -11.05
N ALA A 139 0.43 8.03 -11.73
CA ALA A 139 -0.18 7.06 -12.64
C ALA A 139 0.79 6.66 -13.76
N ALA A 140 1.55 7.61 -14.33
CA ALA A 140 2.51 7.35 -15.40
C ALA A 140 3.69 6.44 -14.99
N ARG A 141 3.93 6.23 -13.68
CA ARG A 141 4.95 5.31 -13.15
C ARG A 141 4.48 3.84 -13.14
N ALA A 142 3.18 3.59 -13.29
CA ALA A 142 2.64 2.23 -13.33
C ALA A 142 2.89 1.56 -14.69
N HIS A 143 3.06 0.22 -14.68
CA HIS A 143 3.23 -0.56 -15.91
C HIS A 143 1.98 -0.57 -16.79
N ARG A 144 0.80 -0.42 -16.19
CA ARG A 144 -0.49 -0.40 -16.87
C ARG A 144 -1.40 0.63 -16.21
N ASN A 145 -2.06 1.43 -17.05
CA ASN A 145 -3.00 2.44 -16.61
C ASN A 145 -4.40 2.13 -17.11
N VAL A 146 -5.36 2.17 -16.21
CA VAL A 146 -6.78 1.99 -16.50
C VAL A 146 -7.50 3.28 -16.09
N HIS A 147 -8.07 3.96 -17.06
CA HIS A 147 -8.89 5.16 -16.83
C HIS A 147 -10.35 4.78 -16.65
N ILE A 148 -10.99 5.40 -15.67
CA ILE A 148 -12.43 5.26 -15.42
C ILE A 148 -13.04 6.67 -15.46
N ILE A 149 -13.86 6.94 -16.47
CA ILE A 149 -14.57 8.20 -16.65
C ILE A 149 -16.05 7.88 -16.88
N ASP A 150 -16.93 8.45 -16.07
CA ASP A 150 -18.39 8.25 -16.14
C ASP A 150 -18.81 6.77 -16.19
N GLY A 151 -18.10 5.91 -15.44
CA GLY A 151 -18.35 4.47 -15.39
C GLY A 151 -17.82 3.70 -16.61
N GLN A 152 -17.20 4.36 -17.58
CA GLN A 152 -16.55 3.72 -18.73
C GLN A 152 -15.09 3.45 -18.43
N VAL A 153 -14.64 2.24 -18.74
CA VAL A 153 -13.26 1.79 -18.53
C VAL A 153 -12.51 1.83 -19.85
N SER A 154 -11.37 2.52 -19.86
CA SER A 154 -10.43 2.54 -20.98
C SER A 154 -9.03 2.17 -20.52
N ASP A 155 -8.34 1.35 -21.30
CA ASP A 155 -6.93 0.95 -21.05
C ASP A 155 -6.03 1.93 -21.80
N LEU A 156 -5.21 2.69 -21.09
CA LEU A 156 -4.28 3.63 -21.70
C LEU A 156 -2.95 2.94 -22.01
N THR A 157 -2.45 3.15 -23.21
CA THR A 157 -1.06 2.78 -23.50
C THR A 157 -0.11 3.63 -22.63
N HIS A 158 1.07 3.10 -22.36
CA HIS A 158 2.10 3.80 -21.56
C HIS A 158 2.47 5.18 -22.16
N GLU A 159 2.42 5.30 -23.48
CA GLU A 159 2.69 6.54 -24.22
C GLU A 159 1.60 7.58 -24.00
N THR A 160 0.33 7.17 -24.05
CA THR A 160 -0.83 8.06 -23.81
C THR A 160 -0.85 8.53 -22.36
N ALA A 161 -0.55 7.66 -21.39
CA ALA A 161 -0.49 8.03 -19.98
C ALA A 161 0.61 9.06 -19.69
N ARG A 162 1.81 8.91 -20.30
CA ARG A 162 2.89 9.90 -20.18
C ARG A 162 2.56 11.24 -20.82
N SER A 163 1.91 11.24 -21.96
CA SER A 163 1.48 12.49 -22.63
C SER A 163 0.48 13.25 -21.79
N LEU A 164 -0.47 12.57 -21.14
CA LEU A 164 -1.43 13.19 -20.23
C LEU A 164 -0.75 13.76 -18.98
N ALA A 165 0.22 13.06 -18.41
CA ALA A 165 1.00 13.54 -17.27
C ALA A 165 1.79 14.82 -17.63
N GLN A 166 2.42 14.87 -18.79
CA GLN A 166 3.15 16.05 -19.27
C GLN A 166 2.22 17.25 -19.52
N ALA A 167 1.04 17.02 -20.10
CA ALA A 167 0.05 18.06 -20.31
C ALA A 167 -0.48 18.63 -18.99
N ALA A 168 -0.73 17.79 -17.98
CA ALA A 168 -1.16 18.20 -16.65
C ALA A 168 -0.09 19.05 -15.93
N ALA A 169 1.19 18.65 -16.00
CA ALA A 169 2.30 19.39 -15.41
C ALA A 169 2.48 20.79 -16.03
N GLN A 170 2.21 20.94 -17.34
CA GLN A 170 2.27 22.22 -18.04
C GLN A 170 1.09 23.15 -17.73
N ALA A 171 -0.07 22.61 -17.33
CA ALA A 171 -1.26 23.38 -16.98
C ALA A 171 -1.20 23.94 -15.55
N THR A 172 -0.30 23.43 -14.70
CA THR A 172 -0.12 23.84 -13.28
C THR A 172 1.10 24.74 -13.06
N ALA A 173 1.90 24.99 -14.09
CA ALA A 173 3.07 25.89 -14.07
C ALA A 173 2.69 27.28 -14.60
#